data_c32c6ddcd90a3412c69cfa523f07eae3
#
_entry.id   c32c6ddcd90a3412c69cfa523f07eae3
#
_cell.length_a   1.000
_cell.length_b   1.000
_cell.length_c   1.000
_cell.angle_alpha   90.00
_cell.angle_beta   90.00
_cell.angle_gamma   90.00
#
_symmetry.space_group_name_H-M   'P 1'
#
loop_
_entity.id
_entity.type
_entity.pdbx_description
1 polymer ?
#
loop_
_entity_poly.entity_id
_entity_poly.type
_entity_poly.pdbx_seq_one_letter_code
_entity_poly.pdbx_strand_id
1 'polypeptide(L)'
;ESKLTLTNNIKFDQASALDASVSGFLGLEHSSRKVLVGGSTHDPEETVLLQTYQAVKKHCPQLLLVLVPRHPERFETVARLIHKSGLAMTQSASANSVSDDCDVLLVNEMGKLNAVYTVADFAFVGGSIADRGGHNALEPAARKLPVMMGPNTYNNPVICAKLAESGALFIVEDAAAMTELTLSWCKNADAAALAGLAGYTVLEQNSGALDKTMKVVELYNN
;
A
#
# COMPACT_ATOMS: atom_id res chain seq x y z
N GLU A 1 19.85 15.76 -35.69
CA GLU A 1 18.56 15.90 -35.00
C GLU A 1 18.33 14.66 -34.14
N SER A 2 18.00 14.86 -32.88
CA SER A 2 17.83 13.78 -31.89
C SER A 2 16.61 12.94 -32.23
N LYS A 3 16.81 11.63 -32.51
CA LYS A 3 15.76 10.64 -32.67
C LYS A 3 15.17 10.17 -31.32
N LEU A 4 15.45 10.91 -30.24
CA LEU A 4 15.00 10.60 -28.87
C LEU A 4 13.81 11.49 -28.50
N THR A 5 12.72 10.84 -28.10
CA THR A 5 11.53 11.51 -27.53
C THR A 5 11.31 11.02 -26.13
N LEU A 6 11.26 11.93 -25.15
CA LEU A 6 10.97 11.60 -23.77
C LEU A 6 9.45 11.52 -23.55
N THR A 7 8.94 10.33 -23.27
CA THR A 7 7.50 10.08 -23.07
C THR A 7 7.09 9.93 -21.61
N ASN A 8 8.01 10.03 -20.64
CA ASN A 8 7.84 9.77 -19.22
C ASN A 8 7.67 8.25 -18.88
N ASN A 9 7.24 7.97 -17.65
CA ASN A 9 7.15 6.59 -17.14
C ASN A 9 5.69 6.10 -17.17
N ILE A 10 5.41 5.11 -18.01
CA ILE A 10 4.08 4.50 -18.22
C ILE A 10 3.46 3.90 -16.93
N LYS A 11 4.27 3.64 -15.90
CA LYS A 11 3.76 3.12 -14.62
C LYS A 11 2.79 4.09 -13.94
N PHE A 12 2.91 5.40 -14.18
CA PHE A 12 1.96 6.37 -13.67
C PHE A 12 0.58 6.20 -14.34
N ASP A 13 0.53 5.97 -15.64
CA ASP A 13 -0.73 5.73 -16.35
C ASP A 13 -1.38 4.41 -15.93
N GLN A 14 -0.58 3.36 -15.72
CA GLN A 14 -1.08 2.08 -15.21
C GLN A 14 -1.73 2.21 -13.84
N ALA A 15 -1.16 3.02 -12.94
CA ALA A 15 -1.72 3.25 -11.63
C ALA A 15 -2.98 4.13 -11.69
N SER A 16 -3.03 5.12 -12.60
CA SER A 16 -4.22 5.96 -12.84
C SER A 16 -5.38 5.17 -13.42
N ALA A 17 -5.11 4.11 -14.19
CA ALA A 17 -6.10 3.22 -14.79
C ALA A 17 -6.64 2.15 -13.83
N LEU A 18 -6.26 2.17 -12.54
CA LEU A 18 -6.82 1.25 -11.57
C LEU A 18 -8.34 1.39 -11.51
N ASP A 19 -9.03 0.25 -11.63
CA ASP A 19 -10.49 0.18 -11.75
C ASP A 19 -11.18 0.97 -10.63
N ALA A 20 -11.78 2.10 -10.99
CA ALA A 20 -12.52 2.96 -10.08
C ALA A 20 -13.88 2.35 -9.66
N SER A 21 -14.35 1.29 -10.37
CA SER A 21 -15.58 0.58 -10.03
C SER A 21 -15.41 -0.34 -8.81
N VAL A 22 -14.15 -0.70 -8.48
CA VAL A 22 -13.86 -1.48 -7.27
C VAL A 22 -13.94 -0.55 -6.07
N SER A 23 -15.01 -0.68 -5.30
CA SER A 23 -15.23 0.02 -4.03
C SER A 23 -15.64 -0.98 -2.96
N GLY A 24 -14.92 -0.96 -1.83
CA GLY A 24 -15.22 -1.81 -0.70
C GLY A 24 -14.51 -3.17 -0.71
N PHE A 25 -14.35 -3.71 0.49
CA PHE A 25 -13.80 -5.04 0.73
C PHE A 25 -14.32 -5.61 2.05
N LEU A 26 -15.05 -6.72 1.99
CA LEU A 26 -15.60 -7.45 3.15
C LEU A 26 -16.36 -6.58 4.15
N GLY A 27 -17.09 -5.55 3.68
CA GLY A 27 -17.89 -4.66 4.49
C GLY A 27 -17.12 -3.56 5.23
N LEU A 28 -15.79 -3.47 5.03
CA LEU A 28 -14.94 -2.48 5.69
C LEU A 28 -15.24 -1.04 5.25
N GLU A 29 -15.83 -0.84 4.07
CA GLU A 29 -16.29 0.47 3.58
C GLU A 29 -17.39 1.10 4.45
N HIS A 30 -18.04 0.31 5.30
CA HIS A 30 -19.06 0.75 6.26
C HIS A 30 -18.55 0.75 7.71
N SER A 31 -17.27 0.40 7.92
CA SER A 31 -16.66 0.33 9.24
C SER A 31 -16.10 1.69 9.67
N SER A 32 -16.18 2.00 10.95
CA SER A 32 -15.49 3.15 11.56
C SER A 32 -14.04 2.86 11.96
N ARG A 33 -13.57 1.66 11.66
CA ARG A 33 -12.21 1.25 12.01
C ARG A 33 -11.18 1.97 11.15
N LYS A 34 -10.01 2.21 11.74
CA LYS A 34 -8.81 2.62 11.01
C LYS A 34 -8.12 1.40 10.43
N VAL A 35 -7.76 1.45 9.16
CA VAL A 35 -7.20 0.30 8.43
C VAL A 35 -5.77 0.58 8.00
N LEU A 36 -4.82 -0.16 8.58
CA LEU A 36 -3.43 -0.22 8.12
C LEU A 36 -3.25 -1.43 7.22
N VAL A 37 -2.85 -1.22 5.97
CA VAL A 37 -2.60 -2.29 5.00
C VAL A 37 -1.11 -2.53 4.85
N GLY A 38 -0.66 -3.77 5.07
CA GLY A 38 0.62 -4.28 4.59
C GLY A 38 0.42 -4.98 3.25
N GLY A 39 0.70 -4.27 2.15
CA GLY A 39 0.48 -4.76 0.78
C GLY A 39 1.72 -5.40 0.19
N SER A 40 1.57 -6.56 -0.46
CA SER A 40 2.66 -7.32 -1.10
C SER A 40 3.83 -7.63 -0.15
N THR A 41 3.52 -8.11 1.05
CA THR A 41 4.53 -8.33 2.10
C THR A 41 5.39 -9.56 1.86
N HIS A 42 6.60 -9.53 2.43
CA HIS A 42 7.58 -10.59 2.48
C HIS A 42 8.11 -10.76 3.91
N ASP A 43 8.80 -11.88 4.19
CA ASP A 43 9.55 -12.05 5.43
C ASP A 43 10.74 -11.05 5.46
N PRO A 44 10.97 -10.29 6.57
CA PRO A 44 10.32 -10.35 7.88
C PRO A 44 9.19 -9.29 8.08
N GLU A 45 8.67 -8.68 7.05
CA GLU A 45 7.76 -7.50 7.11
C GLU A 45 6.47 -7.78 7.87
N GLU A 46 5.94 -9.00 7.78
CA GLU A 46 4.73 -9.35 8.53
C GLU A 46 4.99 -9.34 10.04
N THR A 47 6.20 -9.72 10.47
CA THR A 47 6.59 -9.62 11.90
C THR A 47 6.65 -8.16 12.34
N VAL A 48 7.25 -7.28 11.54
CA VAL A 48 7.32 -5.84 11.80
C VAL A 48 5.92 -5.24 11.90
N LEU A 49 5.02 -5.56 10.96
CA LEU A 49 3.64 -5.09 10.95
C LEU A 49 2.84 -5.58 12.17
N LEU A 50 3.01 -6.83 12.59
CA LEU A 50 2.35 -7.36 13.79
C LEU A 50 2.84 -6.68 15.07
N GLN A 51 4.14 -6.42 15.20
CA GLN A 51 4.70 -5.67 16.32
C GLN A 51 4.19 -4.21 16.34
N THR A 52 4.17 -3.56 15.18
CA THR A 52 3.57 -2.24 15.01
C THR A 52 2.12 -2.22 15.44
N TYR A 53 1.31 -3.16 14.95
CA TYR A 53 -0.09 -3.27 15.31
C TYR A 53 -0.29 -3.40 16.83
N GLN A 54 0.43 -4.31 17.50
CA GLN A 54 0.35 -4.52 18.94
C GLN A 54 0.71 -3.26 19.75
N ALA A 55 1.67 -2.47 19.27
CA ALA A 55 2.04 -1.21 19.90
C ALA A 55 0.99 -0.12 19.68
N VAL A 56 0.52 0.06 18.44
CA VAL A 56 -0.45 1.09 18.06
C VAL A 56 -1.82 0.83 18.67
N LYS A 57 -2.29 -0.41 18.72
CA LYS A 57 -3.62 -0.78 19.24
C LYS A 57 -3.86 -0.30 20.66
N LYS A 58 -2.82 -0.20 21.49
CA LYS A 58 -2.91 0.30 22.87
C LYS A 58 -3.41 1.76 22.93
N HIS A 59 -3.21 2.53 21.87
CA HIS A 59 -3.55 3.95 21.76
C HIS A 59 -4.59 4.25 20.69
N CYS A 60 -4.82 3.30 19.77
CA CYS A 60 -5.80 3.36 18.70
C CYS A 60 -6.57 2.02 18.64
N PRO A 61 -7.51 1.76 19.59
CA PRO A 61 -8.17 0.45 19.74
C PRO A 61 -8.98 0.02 18.50
N GLN A 62 -9.44 0.99 17.70
CA GLN A 62 -10.18 0.75 16.47
C GLN A 62 -9.29 0.37 15.27
N LEU A 63 -7.97 0.25 15.45
CA LEU A 63 -7.10 -0.16 14.34
C LEU A 63 -7.40 -1.60 13.91
N LEU A 64 -7.43 -1.84 12.62
CA LEU A 64 -7.38 -3.14 11.96
C LEU A 64 -6.09 -3.22 11.16
N LEU A 65 -5.36 -4.31 11.28
CA LEU A 65 -4.26 -4.63 10.38
C LEU A 65 -4.76 -5.54 9.26
N VAL A 66 -4.48 -5.18 8.01
CA VAL A 66 -4.74 -6.03 6.85
C VAL A 66 -3.40 -6.46 6.24
N LEU A 67 -3.14 -7.77 6.22
CA LEU A 67 -1.93 -8.34 5.63
C LEU A 67 -2.26 -8.99 4.28
N VAL A 68 -1.54 -8.57 3.24
CA VAL A 68 -1.68 -9.08 1.87
C VAL A 68 -0.31 -9.61 1.41
N PRO A 69 0.06 -10.87 1.74
CA PRO A 69 1.34 -11.44 1.36
C PRO A 69 1.49 -11.52 -0.17
N ARG A 70 2.71 -11.28 -0.67
CA ARG A 70 2.98 -11.23 -2.11
C ARG A 70 2.78 -12.57 -2.81
N HIS A 71 3.05 -13.68 -2.12
CA HIS A 71 3.09 -15.00 -2.71
C HIS A 71 2.13 -15.96 -1.99
N PRO A 72 1.33 -16.74 -2.72
CA PRO A 72 0.35 -17.68 -2.13
C PRO A 72 0.97 -18.71 -1.19
N GLU A 73 2.17 -19.19 -1.48
CA GLU A 73 2.90 -20.15 -0.64
C GLU A 73 3.24 -19.62 0.75
N ARG A 74 3.10 -18.32 0.98
CA ARG A 74 3.32 -17.71 2.29
C ARG A 74 2.05 -17.61 3.14
N PHE A 75 0.86 -17.77 2.57
CA PHE A 75 -0.40 -17.56 3.29
C PHE A 75 -0.48 -18.36 4.59
N GLU A 76 -0.16 -19.65 4.53
CA GLU A 76 -0.17 -20.53 5.70
C GLU A 76 0.91 -20.15 6.74
N THR A 77 2.08 -19.73 6.27
CA THR A 77 3.17 -19.28 7.15
C THR A 77 2.80 -17.99 7.88
N VAL A 78 2.17 -17.04 7.19
CA VAL A 78 1.70 -15.79 7.78
C VAL A 78 0.53 -16.04 8.73
N ALA A 79 -0.40 -16.94 8.39
CA ALA A 79 -1.48 -17.33 9.30
C ALA A 79 -0.93 -17.89 10.62
N ARG A 80 0.08 -18.77 10.57
CA ARG A 80 0.75 -19.30 11.77
C ARG A 80 1.48 -18.20 12.55
N LEU A 81 2.07 -17.21 11.87
CA LEU A 81 2.73 -16.09 12.51
C LEU A 81 1.71 -15.23 13.30
N ILE A 82 0.55 -14.92 12.69
CA ILE A 82 -0.53 -14.19 13.34
C ILE A 82 -1.05 -14.97 14.55
N HIS A 83 -1.29 -16.27 14.40
CA HIS A 83 -1.74 -17.12 15.52
C HIS A 83 -0.75 -17.10 16.70
N LYS A 84 0.56 -17.20 16.41
CA LYS A 84 1.60 -17.13 17.44
C LYS A 84 1.66 -15.78 18.17
N SER A 85 1.23 -14.70 17.54
CA SER A 85 1.16 -13.37 18.16
C SER A 85 -0.02 -13.20 19.13
N GLY A 86 -0.93 -14.19 19.20
CA GLY A 86 -2.12 -14.15 20.05
C GLY A 86 -3.21 -13.20 19.56
N LEU A 87 -3.15 -12.73 18.34
CA LEU A 87 -4.12 -11.81 17.73
C LEU A 87 -5.28 -12.58 17.09
N ALA A 88 -6.49 -12.02 17.19
CA ALA A 88 -7.67 -12.55 16.53
C ALA A 88 -7.59 -12.32 15.02
N MET A 89 -7.65 -13.41 14.24
CA MET A 89 -7.48 -13.37 12.78
C MET A 89 -8.73 -13.79 12.05
N THR A 90 -9.03 -13.08 10.96
CA THR A 90 -9.96 -13.50 9.91
C THR A 90 -9.19 -13.72 8.61
N GLN A 91 -9.56 -14.75 7.82
CA GLN A 91 -9.01 -15.01 6.48
C GLN A 91 -10.05 -14.64 5.42
N SER A 92 -9.65 -13.88 4.40
CA SER A 92 -10.56 -13.33 3.39
C SER A 92 -11.28 -14.41 2.58
N ALA A 93 -10.59 -15.49 2.20
CA ALA A 93 -11.16 -16.56 1.38
C ALA A 93 -12.33 -17.31 2.02
N SER A 94 -12.50 -17.21 3.34
CA SER A 94 -13.58 -17.88 4.09
C SER A 94 -14.56 -16.92 4.76
N ALA A 95 -14.36 -15.59 4.59
CA ALA A 95 -15.15 -14.58 5.26
C ALA A 95 -16.08 -13.84 4.30
N ASN A 96 -17.29 -13.52 4.77
CA ASN A 96 -18.22 -12.61 4.08
C ASN A 96 -18.11 -11.18 4.61
N SER A 97 -17.57 -11.01 5.81
CA SER A 97 -17.34 -9.71 6.47
C SER A 97 -16.25 -9.83 7.52
N VAL A 98 -15.73 -8.70 7.97
CA VAL A 98 -14.74 -8.62 9.06
C VAL A 98 -15.47 -8.22 10.33
N SER A 99 -15.31 -9.03 11.38
CA SER A 99 -15.94 -8.79 12.67
C SER A 99 -15.19 -7.70 13.46
N ASP A 100 -15.88 -7.00 14.38
CA ASP A 100 -15.30 -5.88 15.14
C ASP A 100 -14.17 -6.32 16.10
N ASP A 101 -14.16 -7.58 16.54
CA ASP A 101 -13.15 -8.17 17.39
C ASP A 101 -11.92 -8.72 16.61
N CYS A 102 -11.96 -8.69 15.29
CA CYS A 102 -10.83 -9.09 14.45
C CYS A 102 -9.67 -8.10 14.60
N ASP A 103 -8.49 -8.60 14.91
CA ASP A 103 -7.24 -7.81 14.98
C ASP A 103 -6.54 -7.72 13.62
N VAL A 104 -6.48 -8.84 12.92
CA VAL A 104 -5.76 -8.98 11.67
C VAL A 104 -6.62 -9.67 10.62
N LEU A 105 -6.83 -9.01 9.51
CA LEU A 105 -7.39 -9.63 8.31
C LEU A 105 -6.22 -10.12 7.43
N LEU A 106 -6.10 -11.44 7.29
CA LEU A 106 -5.19 -12.04 6.33
C LEU A 106 -5.90 -12.21 4.99
N VAL A 107 -5.44 -11.50 3.98
CA VAL A 107 -5.93 -11.66 2.60
C VAL A 107 -5.15 -12.79 1.94
N ASN A 108 -5.74 -13.98 1.96
CA ASN A 108 -5.17 -15.21 1.43
C ASN A 108 -5.73 -15.56 0.04
N GLU A 109 -5.91 -14.52 -0.79
CA GLU A 109 -6.37 -14.59 -2.17
C GLU A 109 -5.54 -13.65 -3.05
N MET A 110 -5.25 -14.09 -4.27
CA MET A 110 -4.54 -13.25 -5.23
C MET A 110 -5.47 -12.21 -5.88
N GLY A 111 -4.87 -11.07 -6.29
CA GLY A 111 -5.58 -10.03 -7.04
C GLY A 111 -6.50 -9.13 -6.22
N LYS A 112 -6.50 -9.23 -4.89
CA LYS A 112 -7.39 -8.45 -4.02
C LYS A 112 -6.81 -7.14 -3.52
N LEU A 113 -5.50 -6.90 -3.67
CA LEU A 113 -4.80 -5.76 -3.07
C LEU A 113 -5.44 -4.40 -3.44
N ASN A 114 -5.84 -4.21 -4.71
CA ASN A 114 -6.47 -2.97 -5.13
C ASN A 114 -7.83 -2.71 -4.46
N ALA A 115 -8.62 -3.77 -4.21
CA ALA A 115 -9.86 -3.67 -3.45
C ALA A 115 -9.58 -3.32 -1.98
N VAL A 116 -8.55 -3.93 -1.39
CA VAL A 116 -8.12 -3.65 -0.02
C VAL A 116 -7.68 -2.19 0.15
N TYR A 117 -6.97 -1.62 -0.82
CA TYR A 117 -6.58 -0.20 -0.76
C TYR A 117 -7.78 0.76 -0.80
N THR A 118 -8.96 0.35 -1.29
CA THR A 118 -10.15 1.22 -1.29
C THR A 118 -10.74 1.45 0.09
N VAL A 119 -10.42 0.59 1.05
CA VAL A 119 -10.91 0.64 2.43
C VAL A 119 -9.82 0.96 3.45
N ALA A 120 -8.61 1.29 2.96
CA ALA A 120 -7.46 1.59 3.80
C ALA A 120 -7.42 3.08 4.21
N ASP A 121 -6.82 3.34 5.38
CA ASP A 121 -6.41 4.68 5.81
C ASP A 121 -4.91 4.89 5.62
N PHE A 122 -4.10 3.84 5.80
CA PHE A 122 -2.64 3.88 5.72
C PHE A 122 -2.11 2.66 4.96
N ALA A 123 -1.04 2.82 4.20
CA ALA A 123 -0.45 1.73 3.45
C ALA A 123 1.05 1.56 3.73
N PHE A 124 1.47 0.33 4.01
CA PHE A 124 2.85 -0.10 3.93
C PHE A 124 3.02 -0.95 2.65
N VAL A 125 4.01 -0.62 1.82
CA VAL A 125 4.32 -1.35 0.59
C VAL A 125 5.52 -2.26 0.81
N GLY A 126 5.28 -3.55 0.74
CA GLY A 126 6.24 -4.58 1.03
C GLY A 126 7.36 -4.75 0.00
N GLY A 127 8.27 -5.70 0.28
CA GLY A 127 9.51 -5.89 -0.46
C GLY A 127 10.54 -4.79 -0.20
N SER A 128 10.29 -3.94 0.79
CA SER A 128 11.05 -2.71 1.04
C SER A 128 11.86 -2.75 2.35
N ILE A 129 11.40 -3.44 3.40
CA ILE A 129 12.23 -3.87 4.55
C ILE A 129 12.91 -5.19 4.20
N ALA A 130 12.15 -6.14 3.65
CA ALA A 130 12.75 -7.26 2.95
C ALA A 130 13.51 -6.73 1.73
N ASP A 131 14.77 -7.12 1.55
CA ASP A 131 15.60 -6.64 0.44
C ASP A 131 15.13 -7.23 -0.90
N ARG A 132 13.99 -6.71 -1.40
CA ARG A 132 13.35 -7.07 -2.67
C ARG A 132 13.11 -5.85 -3.57
N GLY A 133 13.67 -4.68 -3.21
CA GLY A 133 13.62 -3.46 -3.99
C GLY A 133 12.33 -2.67 -3.95
N GLY A 134 11.39 -3.07 -3.09
CA GLY A 134 10.08 -2.42 -2.93
C GLY A 134 9.10 -2.66 -4.09
N HIS A 135 7.85 -2.92 -3.75
CA HIS A 135 6.76 -3.04 -4.71
C HIS A 135 6.22 -1.68 -5.16
N ASN A 136 5.08 -1.65 -5.84
CA ASN A 136 4.56 -0.46 -6.50
C ASN A 136 3.88 0.50 -5.52
N ALA A 137 4.53 1.61 -5.17
CA ALA A 137 3.98 2.65 -4.30
C ALA A 137 2.90 3.51 -4.98
N LEU A 138 2.76 3.46 -6.31
CA LEU A 138 1.72 4.21 -7.01
C LEU A 138 0.31 3.63 -6.80
N GLU A 139 0.18 2.35 -6.48
CA GLU A 139 -1.13 1.73 -6.24
C GLU A 139 -1.85 2.36 -5.03
N PRO A 140 -1.25 2.43 -3.83
CA PRO A 140 -1.87 3.14 -2.71
C PRO A 140 -1.93 4.66 -2.94
N ALA A 141 -0.95 5.29 -3.63
CA ALA A 141 -0.99 6.71 -3.95
C ALA A 141 -2.20 7.06 -4.86
N ALA A 142 -2.56 6.18 -5.80
CA ALA A 142 -3.77 6.34 -6.62
C ALA A 142 -5.07 6.31 -5.80
N ARG A 143 -5.04 5.73 -4.61
CA ARG A 143 -6.17 5.70 -3.64
C ARG A 143 -6.05 6.80 -2.58
N LYS A 144 -5.14 7.76 -2.77
CA LYS A 144 -4.89 8.89 -1.85
C LYS A 144 -4.49 8.42 -0.45
N LEU A 145 -3.75 7.32 -0.37
CA LEU A 145 -3.23 6.80 0.88
C LEU A 145 -1.83 7.33 1.15
N PRO A 146 -1.51 7.72 2.39
CA PRO A 146 -0.13 7.95 2.80
C PRO A 146 0.62 6.62 2.76
N VAL A 147 1.86 6.64 2.27
CA VAL A 147 2.64 5.44 1.98
C VAL A 147 3.83 5.32 2.90
N MET A 148 4.00 4.16 3.51
CA MET A 148 5.22 3.74 4.21
C MET A 148 5.97 2.70 3.37
N MET A 149 7.28 2.81 3.31
CA MET A 149 8.17 1.78 2.74
C MET A 149 9.42 1.64 3.60
N GLY A 150 10.05 0.48 3.55
CA GLY A 150 11.40 0.31 4.05
C GLY A 150 12.45 0.99 3.16
N PRO A 151 13.75 0.91 3.53
CA PRO A 151 14.82 1.61 2.82
C PRO A 151 15.12 1.06 1.42
N ASN A 152 14.71 -0.18 1.13
CA ASN A 152 15.00 -0.81 -0.16
C ASN A 152 13.93 -0.45 -1.20
N THR A 153 14.17 0.60 -1.99
CA THR A 153 13.22 1.12 -3.00
C THR A 153 13.79 1.08 -4.42
N TYR A 154 14.84 0.30 -4.66
CA TYR A 154 15.63 0.32 -5.90
C TYR A 154 14.90 -0.23 -7.15
N ASN A 155 13.74 -0.90 -7.02
CA ASN A 155 12.94 -1.28 -8.19
C ASN A 155 12.26 -0.09 -8.86
N ASN A 156 11.98 0.99 -8.11
CA ASN A 156 11.28 2.17 -8.60
C ASN A 156 11.87 3.46 -7.98
N PRO A 157 13.21 3.69 -8.06
CA PRO A 157 13.86 4.74 -7.27
C PRO A 157 13.35 6.14 -7.61
N VAL A 158 13.10 6.43 -8.89
CA VAL A 158 12.58 7.75 -9.32
C VAL A 158 11.16 7.99 -8.81
N ILE A 159 10.30 6.97 -8.83
CA ILE A 159 8.93 7.08 -8.32
C ILE A 159 8.96 7.31 -6.81
N CYS A 160 9.73 6.48 -6.08
CA CYS A 160 9.83 6.60 -4.63
C CYS A 160 10.42 7.96 -4.20
N ALA A 161 11.46 8.47 -4.91
CA ALA A 161 12.02 9.79 -4.66
C ALA A 161 10.98 10.89 -4.83
N LYS A 162 10.24 10.91 -5.94
CA LYS A 162 9.16 11.91 -6.18
C LYS A 162 8.07 11.86 -5.11
N LEU A 163 7.64 10.67 -4.70
CA LEU A 163 6.64 10.54 -3.64
C LEU A 163 7.19 10.97 -2.27
N ALA A 164 8.46 10.72 -1.97
CA ALA A 164 9.09 11.16 -0.74
C ALA A 164 9.26 12.69 -0.70
N GLU A 165 9.75 13.29 -1.80
CA GLU A 165 9.90 14.74 -1.95
C GLU A 165 8.56 15.49 -1.82
N SER A 166 7.46 14.88 -2.26
CA SER A 166 6.12 15.45 -2.12
C SER A 166 5.53 15.32 -0.70
N GLY A 167 6.16 14.55 0.19
CA GLY A 167 5.63 14.24 1.51
C GLY A 167 4.56 13.15 1.52
N ALA A 168 4.48 12.33 0.47
CA ALA A 168 3.51 11.23 0.34
C ALA A 168 4.06 9.88 0.79
N LEU A 169 5.39 9.67 0.68
CA LEU A 169 6.07 8.44 1.03
C LEU A 169 7.06 8.68 2.16
N PHE A 170 7.02 7.82 3.16
CA PHE A 170 7.83 7.86 4.37
C PHE A 170 8.65 6.57 4.49
N ILE A 171 9.96 6.72 4.69
CA ILE A 171 10.83 5.57 4.92
C ILE A 171 10.77 5.19 6.40
N VAL A 172 10.51 3.91 6.68
CA VAL A 172 10.47 3.31 8.01
C VAL A 172 11.39 2.09 8.04
N GLU A 173 12.35 2.09 8.95
CA GLU A 173 13.37 1.04 8.99
C GLU A 173 12.94 -0.18 9.81
N ASP A 174 12.05 0.03 10.77
CA ASP A 174 11.64 -0.98 11.74
C ASP A 174 10.21 -0.76 12.31
N ALA A 175 9.82 -1.62 13.22
CA ALA A 175 8.52 -1.53 13.89
C ALA A 175 8.38 -0.27 14.77
N ALA A 176 9.47 0.27 15.31
CA ALA A 176 9.41 1.47 16.16
C ALA A 176 9.09 2.71 15.31
N ALA A 177 9.82 2.91 14.20
CA ALA A 177 9.57 4.00 13.26
C ALA A 177 8.16 3.91 12.65
N MET A 178 7.74 2.69 12.25
CA MET A 178 6.39 2.45 11.72
C MET A 178 5.31 2.74 12.76
N THR A 179 5.53 2.39 14.03
CA THR A 179 4.61 2.65 15.14
C THR A 179 4.45 4.15 15.37
N GLU A 180 5.54 4.89 15.46
CA GLU A 180 5.53 6.34 15.67
C GLU A 180 4.73 7.05 14.58
N LEU A 181 5.01 6.73 13.32
CA LEU A 181 4.32 7.33 12.18
C LEU A 181 2.84 6.96 12.15
N THR A 182 2.48 5.69 12.36
CA THR A 182 1.09 5.24 12.39
C THR A 182 0.31 5.92 13.53
N LEU A 183 0.90 6.06 14.71
CA LEU A 183 0.30 6.79 15.84
C LEU A 183 0.09 8.26 15.52
N SER A 184 1.02 8.90 14.82
CA SER A 184 0.89 10.29 14.41
C SER A 184 -0.33 10.48 13.50
N TRP A 185 -0.54 9.59 12.55
CA TRP A 185 -1.69 9.60 11.65
C TRP A 185 -3.02 9.24 12.34
N CYS A 186 -3.00 8.30 13.30
CA CYS A 186 -4.18 8.02 14.11
C CYS A 186 -4.64 9.24 14.91
N LYS A 187 -3.70 10.09 15.37
CA LYS A 187 -3.99 11.32 16.11
C LYS A 187 -4.34 12.51 15.22
N ASN A 188 -3.82 12.55 14.02
CA ASN A 188 -3.99 13.65 13.06
C ASN A 188 -4.37 13.12 11.68
N ALA A 189 -5.66 12.88 11.49
CA ALA A 189 -6.20 12.37 10.23
C ALA A 189 -5.97 13.33 9.05
N ASP A 190 -5.93 14.65 9.30
CA ASP A 190 -5.68 15.65 8.27
C ASP A 190 -4.25 15.52 7.72
N ALA A 191 -3.27 15.25 8.58
CA ALA A 191 -1.89 15.03 8.12
C ALA A 191 -1.78 13.78 7.23
N ALA A 192 -2.48 12.70 7.59
CA ALA A 192 -2.53 11.51 6.74
C ALA A 192 -3.22 11.79 5.39
N ALA A 193 -4.35 12.50 5.41
CA ALA A 193 -5.08 12.87 4.21
C ALA A 193 -4.25 13.78 3.29
N LEU A 194 -3.53 14.76 3.85
CA LEU A 194 -2.63 15.63 3.08
C LEU A 194 -1.49 14.83 2.42
N ALA A 195 -0.88 13.91 3.13
CA ALA A 195 0.15 13.04 2.57
C ALA A 195 -0.40 12.16 1.44
N GLY A 196 -1.58 11.57 1.63
CA GLY A 196 -2.25 10.79 0.58
C GLY A 196 -2.58 11.63 -0.66
N LEU A 197 -3.09 12.86 -0.47
CA LEU A 197 -3.39 13.78 -1.56
C LEU A 197 -2.12 14.20 -2.32
N ALA A 198 -1.02 14.42 -1.61
CA ALA A 198 0.27 14.73 -2.23
C ALA A 198 0.73 13.60 -3.19
N GLY A 199 0.57 12.33 -2.77
CA GLY A 199 0.88 11.18 -3.62
C GLY A 199 0.01 11.10 -4.88
N TYR A 200 -1.27 11.34 -4.74
CA TYR A 200 -2.21 11.40 -5.86
C TYR A 200 -1.86 12.53 -6.83
N THR A 201 -1.47 13.69 -6.32
CA THR A 201 -1.03 14.83 -7.15
C THR A 201 0.23 14.50 -7.96
N VAL A 202 1.20 13.80 -7.36
CA VAL A 202 2.38 13.31 -8.09
C VAL A 202 1.97 12.36 -9.22
N LEU A 203 0.99 11.47 -8.98
CA LEU A 203 0.48 10.57 -10.00
C LEU A 203 -0.13 11.37 -11.17
N GLU A 204 -1.05 12.30 -10.91
CA GLU A 204 -1.71 13.10 -11.95
C GLU A 204 -0.71 13.91 -12.79
N GLN A 205 0.25 14.55 -12.16
CA GLN A 205 1.26 15.38 -12.83
C GLN A 205 2.22 14.59 -13.72
N ASN A 206 2.38 13.29 -13.48
CA ASN A 206 3.31 12.44 -14.24
C ASN A 206 2.60 11.45 -15.19
N SER A 207 1.26 11.44 -15.24
CA SER A 207 0.46 10.65 -16.18
C SER A 207 0.51 11.21 -17.61
N GLY A 208 0.04 10.43 -18.60
CA GLY A 208 0.02 10.79 -20.02
C GLY A 208 1.23 10.29 -20.81
N ALA A 209 2.04 9.41 -20.24
CA ALA A 209 3.17 8.77 -20.91
C ALA A 209 2.69 7.82 -22.04
N LEU A 210 1.59 7.10 -21.81
CA LEU A 210 0.99 6.20 -22.80
C LEU A 210 0.58 6.95 -24.06
N ASP A 211 -0.18 8.03 -23.91
CA ASP A 211 -0.65 8.84 -25.05
C ASP A 211 0.51 9.44 -25.83
N LYS A 212 1.54 9.94 -25.14
CA LYS A 212 2.76 10.45 -25.77
C LYS A 212 3.49 9.36 -26.56
N THR A 213 3.58 8.16 -25.98
CA THR A 213 4.24 7.00 -26.62
C THR A 213 3.47 6.58 -27.86
N MET A 214 2.13 6.48 -27.78
CA MET A 214 1.30 6.13 -28.91
C MET A 214 1.41 7.13 -30.08
N LYS A 215 1.41 8.44 -29.79
CA LYS A 215 1.63 9.48 -30.80
C LYS A 215 2.98 9.32 -31.52
N VAL A 216 4.04 8.96 -30.78
CA VAL A 216 5.35 8.70 -31.40
C VAL A 216 5.30 7.46 -32.29
N VAL A 217 4.68 6.38 -31.85
CA VAL A 217 4.52 5.14 -32.65
C VAL A 217 3.74 5.41 -33.94
N GLU A 218 2.65 6.19 -33.87
CA GLU A 218 1.85 6.58 -35.04
C GLU A 218 2.63 7.38 -36.09
N LEU A 219 3.55 8.25 -35.64
CA LEU A 219 4.41 9.02 -36.54
C LEU A 219 5.40 8.16 -37.35
N TYR A 220 5.75 6.97 -36.87
CA TYR A 220 6.68 6.06 -37.55
C TYR A 220 6.00 4.89 -38.29
N ASN A 221 4.67 4.74 -38.12
CA ASN A 221 3.87 3.71 -38.82
C ASN A 221 3.17 4.25 -40.07
N ASN A 222 3.28 5.55 -40.36
CA ASN A 222 2.84 6.21 -41.61
C ASN A 222 4.07 6.55 -42.47
#